data_a143168e5637cdab01e2371f2ff3bafd
#
_entry.id   a143168e5637cdab01e2371f2ff3bafd
#
_cell.length_a   1.000
_cell.length_b   1.000
_cell.length_c   1.000
_cell.angle_alpha   90.00
_cell.angle_beta   90.00
_cell.angle_gamma   90.00
#
_symmetry.space_group_name_H-M   'P 1'
#
loop_
_entity.id
_entity.type
_entity.pdbx_description
1 polymer ?
#
loop_
_entity_poly.entity_id
_entity_poly.type
_entity_poly.pdbx_seq_one_letter_code
_entity_poly.pdbx_strand_id
1 'polypeptide(L)'
;MMSKKRICLLAVGLTLLLAAGFFLALPRTLFDEPFSATVWSRDGRLLSAKVAPDGQWRFFPTDSVPGKFRTAITTYEDKRFDRHFGVDPLALARAVGQNLAAGRIESGASTLTMQTIRLSRGGKPRTFGEKFVEAVLALRLPMRGRKEGILGRESAHAPFGGNVVGLESASWYYFGRSARDLSWAESALLAVLPNAPSLIHMKRNRERLREKRDRLLDRIRSGGHIDSLTCALAKLEPLPEAPEPMPMEAMHLLGKMRTGALRSTLDADLQGRVNALARRYNAQYRGNRINNLAVVVMDVRSGEVLAYAGNVYDPGDRSAGTGVDVIPARRSSGSVLKPSLVGAVLDNGTALPAMLFPDVPTYYRDFTPQNYNRTFDGAVPADRVVERSLNVPSVRMLDKYGRENFLSLVRGLGFRTIDRSADHYGLSLILGGAEITLWDLTAAYMLMAAKLGGAEANHQFPRPLRPATFPSRGVRCG
;
A
#
# COMPACT_ATOMS: atom_id res chain seq x y z
N MET A 1 -3.89 65.22 -25.73
CA MET A 1 -2.79 64.30 -26.19
C MET A 1 -2.01 63.86 -24.97
N MET A 2 -1.97 62.54 -24.66
CA MET A 2 -1.11 62.03 -23.58
C MET A 2 0.36 62.16 -23.98
N SER A 3 1.20 62.64 -23.03
CA SER A 3 2.62 62.79 -23.31
C SER A 3 3.27 61.42 -23.56
N LYS A 4 4.26 61.31 -24.46
CA LYS A 4 5.00 60.07 -24.78
C LYS A 4 5.50 59.36 -23.51
N LYS A 5 5.92 60.11 -22.46
CA LYS A 5 6.34 59.59 -21.17
C LYS A 5 5.20 58.85 -20.43
N ARG A 6 3.95 59.37 -20.43
CA ARG A 6 2.80 58.72 -19.80
C ARG A 6 2.39 57.47 -20.53
N ILE A 7 2.45 57.40 -21.87
CA ILE A 7 2.20 56.20 -22.67
C ILE A 7 3.23 55.11 -22.34
N CYS A 8 4.53 55.51 -22.26
CA CYS A 8 5.60 54.59 -21.91
C CYS A 8 5.46 54.02 -20.49
N LEU A 9 5.11 54.82 -19.49
CA LEU A 9 4.87 54.38 -18.11
C LEU A 9 3.66 53.42 -18.02
N LEU A 10 2.59 53.70 -18.75
CA LEU A 10 1.42 52.83 -18.81
C LEU A 10 1.75 51.49 -19.48
N ALA A 11 2.52 51.49 -20.55
CA ALA A 11 2.98 50.30 -21.23
C ALA A 11 3.88 49.44 -20.34
N VAL A 12 4.81 50.04 -19.62
CA VAL A 12 5.67 49.36 -18.63
C VAL A 12 4.83 48.79 -17.50
N GLY A 13 3.92 49.59 -16.93
CA GLY A 13 3.00 49.11 -15.88
C GLY A 13 2.13 47.93 -16.31
N LEU A 14 1.55 48.00 -17.52
CA LEU A 14 0.78 46.90 -18.10
C LEU A 14 1.66 45.65 -18.32
N THR A 15 2.89 45.83 -18.82
CA THR A 15 3.80 44.69 -19.03
C THR A 15 4.18 44.01 -17.70
N LEU A 16 4.45 44.80 -16.66
CA LEU A 16 4.76 44.28 -15.33
C LEU A 16 3.55 43.57 -14.74
N LEU A 17 2.35 44.09 -14.94
CA LEU A 17 1.09 43.48 -14.45
C LEU A 17 0.79 42.16 -15.18
N LEU A 18 1.00 42.10 -16.50
CA LEU A 18 0.90 40.89 -17.29
C LEU A 18 1.97 39.86 -16.89
N ALA A 19 3.19 40.29 -16.68
CA ALA A 19 4.25 39.42 -16.18
C ALA A 19 3.94 38.86 -14.79
N ALA A 20 3.50 39.70 -13.85
CA ALA A 20 3.06 39.26 -12.52
C ALA A 20 1.91 38.27 -12.61
N GLY A 21 0.89 38.58 -13.43
CA GLY A 21 -0.23 37.68 -13.71
C GLY A 21 0.23 36.34 -14.27
N PHE A 22 1.14 36.31 -15.22
CA PHE A 22 1.74 35.09 -15.78
C PHE A 22 2.47 34.27 -14.72
N PHE A 23 3.27 34.92 -13.87
CA PHE A 23 4.03 34.21 -12.82
C PHE A 23 3.12 33.71 -11.68
N LEU A 24 2.02 34.37 -11.39
CA LEU A 24 1.07 33.99 -10.33
C LEU A 24 -0.06 33.07 -10.82
N ALA A 25 -0.30 32.97 -12.13
CA ALA A 25 -1.43 32.23 -12.71
C ALA A 25 -1.41 30.73 -12.45
N LEU A 26 -0.24 30.13 -12.18
CA LEU A 26 -0.12 28.71 -11.92
C LEU A 26 -0.14 28.44 -10.41
N PRO A 27 -1.14 27.70 -9.87
CA PRO A 27 -1.21 27.40 -8.44
C PRO A 27 0.01 26.61 -7.96
N ARG A 28 0.30 26.68 -6.65
CA ARG A 28 1.43 25.96 -6.05
C ARG A 28 1.26 24.44 -6.18
N THR A 29 0.06 23.93 -5.91
CA THR A 29 -0.34 22.54 -6.12
C THR A 29 -1.21 22.47 -7.35
N LEU A 30 -0.88 21.59 -8.30
CA LEU A 30 -1.63 21.42 -9.54
C LEU A 30 -2.77 20.39 -9.38
N PHE A 31 -2.58 19.43 -8.51
CA PHE A 31 -3.49 18.32 -8.27
C PHE A 31 -3.64 18.12 -6.78
N ASP A 32 -4.87 18.02 -6.30
CA ASP A 32 -5.22 17.90 -4.87
C ASP A 32 -6.22 16.73 -4.64
N GLU A 33 -6.43 15.91 -5.66
CA GLU A 33 -7.34 14.78 -5.59
C GLU A 33 -6.75 13.67 -4.70
N PRO A 34 -7.62 12.97 -3.93
CA PRO A 34 -7.19 11.92 -3.04
C PRO A 34 -6.67 10.70 -3.82
N PHE A 35 -5.66 10.05 -3.26
CA PHE A 35 -5.18 8.77 -3.76
C PHE A 35 -5.93 7.58 -3.14
N SER A 36 -5.99 6.48 -3.87
CA SER A 36 -6.42 5.18 -3.38
C SER A 36 -5.56 4.73 -2.20
N ALA A 37 -6.16 4.02 -1.25
CA ALA A 37 -5.37 3.31 -0.25
C ALA A 37 -4.79 2.03 -0.87
N THR A 38 -3.50 1.81 -0.70
CA THR A 38 -2.76 0.65 -1.23
C THR A 38 -1.78 0.10 -0.21
N VAL A 39 -1.66 -1.22 -0.14
CA VAL A 39 -0.66 -1.92 0.68
C VAL A 39 0.29 -2.67 -0.25
N TRP A 40 1.57 -2.44 -0.07
CA TRP A 40 2.65 -3.01 -0.88
C TRP A 40 3.55 -3.88 -0.02
N SER A 41 4.05 -4.98 -0.56
CA SER A 41 5.06 -5.83 0.05
C SER A 41 6.46 -5.15 0.06
N ARG A 42 7.40 -5.79 0.71
CA ARG A 42 8.80 -5.33 0.79
C ARG A 42 9.49 -5.21 -0.58
N ASP A 43 9.12 -6.08 -1.51
CA ASP A 43 9.62 -6.14 -2.88
C ASP A 43 8.81 -5.30 -3.88
N GLY A 44 7.79 -4.56 -3.40
CA GLY A 44 7.01 -3.63 -4.22
C GLY A 44 5.87 -4.29 -5.00
N ARG A 45 5.44 -5.50 -4.66
CA ARG A 45 4.20 -6.11 -5.18
C ARG A 45 2.98 -5.55 -4.45
N LEU A 46 1.91 -5.28 -5.17
CA LEU A 46 0.64 -4.85 -4.59
C LEU A 46 0.00 -6.02 -3.83
N LEU A 47 -0.30 -5.81 -2.55
CA LEU A 47 -0.98 -6.80 -1.70
C LEU A 47 -2.47 -6.52 -1.59
N SER A 48 -2.87 -5.26 -1.57
CA SER A 48 -4.29 -4.88 -1.52
C SER A 48 -4.48 -3.42 -1.90
N ALA A 49 -5.64 -3.10 -2.46
CA ALA A 49 -6.02 -1.75 -2.81
C ALA A 49 -7.53 -1.52 -2.61
N LYS A 50 -7.92 -0.27 -2.37
CA LYS A 50 -9.30 0.17 -2.46
C LYS A 50 -9.40 1.53 -3.13
N VAL A 51 -10.53 1.80 -3.78
CA VAL A 51 -10.81 3.08 -4.44
C VAL A 51 -10.61 4.27 -3.50
N ALA A 52 -10.20 5.40 -4.05
CA ALA A 52 -10.11 6.65 -3.35
C ALA A 52 -11.51 7.14 -2.90
N PRO A 53 -11.61 8.08 -1.95
CA PRO A 53 -12.90 8.60 -1.46
C PRO A 53 -13.80 9.22 -2.54
N ASP A 54 -13.20 9.69 -3.65
CA ASP A 54 -13.91 10.22 -4.81
C ASP A 54 -14.38 9.13 -5.80
N GLY A 55 -14.23 7.85 -5.46
CA GLY A 55 -14.64 6.71 -6.28
C GLY A 55 -13.68 6.35 -7.40
N GLN A 56 -12.50 6.98 -7.48
CA GLN A 56 -11.50 6.71 -8.52
C GLN A 56 -10.44 5.72 -8.03
N TRP A 57 -9.97 4.86 -8.94
CA TRP A 57 -8.71 4.16 -8.79
C TRP A 57 -7.58 5.12 -9.14
N ARG A 58 -6.86 5.64 -8.14
CA ARG A 58 -5.74 6.56 -8.32
C ARG A 58 -4.61 6.17 -7.38
N PHE A 59 -3.67 5.36 -7.88
CA PHE A 59 -2.51 4.92 -7.11
C PHE A 59 -1.46 6.03 -7.07
N PHE A 60 -0.63 6.02 -6.04
CA PHE A 60 0.54 6.88 -6.02
C PHE A 60 1.43 6.58 -7.23
N PRO A 61 1.93 7.61 -7.92
CA PRO A 61 2.82 7.42 -9.05
C PRO A 61 4.12 6.75 -8.60
N THR A 62 4.73 5.99 -9.50
CA THR A 62 6.09 5.51 -9.35
C THR A 62 7.09 6.68 -9.39
N ASP A 63 8.29 6.51 -8.83
CA ASP A 63 9.31 7.57 -8.76
C ASP A 63 9.71 8.11 -10.13
N SER A 64 9.52 7.33 -11.20
CA SER A 64 9.79 7.71 -12.59
C SER A 64 8.80 7.03 -13.53
N VAL A 65 8.51 7.69 -14.66
CA VAL A 65 7.69 7.11 -15.73
C VAL A 65 8.50 6.02 -16.44
N PRO A 66 7.97 4.79 -16.59
CA PRO A 66 8.68 3.70 -17.23
C PRO A 66 9.08 4.03 -18.68
N GLY A 67 10.31 3.66 -19.08
CA GLY A 67 10.87 4.05 -20.36
C GLY A 67 10.03 3.62 -21.58
N LYS A 68 9.47 2.42 -21.57
CA LYS A 68 8.60 1.95 -22.65
C LYS A 68 7.34 2.81 -22.78
N PHE A 69 6.69 3.13 -21.66
CA PHE A 69 5.51 3.99 -21.67
C PHE A 69 5.88 5.44 -22.04
N ARG A 70 7.02 5.97 -21.53
CA ARG A 70 7.52 7.29 -21.94
C ARG A 70 7.68 7.37 -23.46
N THR A 71 8.34 6.40 -24.06
CA THR A 71 8.52 6.33 -25.52
C THR A 71 7.18 6.23 -26.23
N ALA A 72 6.27 5.41 -25.76
CA ALA A 72 4.95 5.22 -26.37
C ALA A 72 4.13 6.52 -26.34
N ILE A 73 3.99 7.15 -25.16
CA ILE A 73 3.14 8.35 -25.01
C ILE A 73 3.76 9.56 -25.74
N THR A 74 5.06 9.75 -25.70
CA THR A 74 5.71 10.85 -26.43
C THR A 74 5.61 10.63 -27.95
N THR A 75 5.79 9.41 -28.46
CA THR A 75 5.63 9.08 -29.87
C THR A 75 4.18 9.28 -30.34
N TYR A 76 3.21 9.03 -29.47
CA TYR A 76 1.78 9.15 -29.78
C TYR A 76 1.30 10.59 -29.74
N GLU A 77 1.57 11.31 -28.65
CA GLU A 77 0.99 12.62 -28.35
C GLU A 77 1.91 13.79 -28.69
N ASP A 78 3.24 13.65 -28.48
CA ASP A 78 4.15 14.79 -28.49
C ASP A 78 5.57 14.39 -28.89
N LYS A 79 5.78 14.10 -30.19
CA LYS A 79 7.06 13.61 -30.72
C LYS A 79 8.29 14.49 -30.40
N ARG A 80 8.08 15.74 -30.09
CA ARG A 80 9.14 16.71 -29.79
C ARG A 80 9.08 17.19 -28.35
N PHE A 81 8.49 16.40 -27.46
CA PHE A 81 8.29 16.72 -26.05
C PHE A 81 9.55 17.29 -25.39
N ASP A 82 10.71 16.71 -25.66
CA ASP A 82 11.99 17.11 -25.07
C ASP A 82 12.59 18.39 -25.70
N ARG A 83 12.06 18.84 -26.87
CA ARG A 83 12.66 19.92 -27.68
C ARG A 83 11.92 21.26 -27.58
N HIS A 84 10.67 21.28 -27.11
CA HIS A 84 9.91 22.53 -26.99
C HIS A 84 9.70 22.92 -25.51
N PHE A 85 9.39 24.19 -25.29
CA PHE A 85 9.19 24.78 -23.98
C PHE A 85 7.68 24.89 -23.64
N GLY A 86 7.00 23.73 -23.50
CA GLY A 86 5.58 23.66 -23.12
C GLY A 86 4.60 23.65 -24.28
N VAL A 87 4.81 24.48 -25.29
CA VAL A 87 4.05 24.52 -26.54
C VAL A 87 4.99 24.22 -27.69
N ASP A 88 4.54 23.45 -28.69
CA ASP A 88 5.30 23.12 -29.88
C ASP A 88 4.90 24.03 -31.05
N PRO A 89 5.69 25.07 -31.39
CA PRO A 89 5.35 26.03 -32.44
C PRO A 89 5.30 25.40 -33.83
N LEU A 90 6.15 24.39 -34.11
CA LEU A 90 6.14 23.72 -35.42
C LEU A 90 4.92 22.77 -35.56
N ALA A 91 4.48 22.11 -34.47
CA ALA A 91 3.25 21.34 -34.49
C ALA A 91 2.03 22.25 -34.65
N LEU A 92 2.07 23.45 -34.04
CA LEU A 92 1.00 24.46 -34.21
C LEU A 92 0.92 24.94 -35.66
N ALA A 93 2.04 25.34 -36.27
CA ALA A 93 2.09 25.77 -37.65
C ALA A 93 1.58 24.66 -38.61
N ARG A 94 2.03 23.42 -38.40
CA ARG A 94 1.56 22.27 -39.18
C ARG A 94 0.04 22.07 -39.04
N ALA A 95 -0.49 22.09 -37.81
CA ALA A 95 -1.91 21.88 -37.54
C ALA A 95 -2.76 22.98 -38.17
N VAL A 96 -2.31 24.25 -38.10
CA VAL A 96 -3.01 25.38 -38.79
C VAL A 96 -3.02 25.15 -40.29
N GLY A 97 -1.88 24.81 -40.92
CA GLY A 97 -1.82 24.53 -42.36
C GLY A 97 -2.73 23.37 -42.78
N GLN A 98 -2.71 22.27 -42.06
CA GLN A 98 -3.57 21.11 -42.35
C GLN A 98 -5.06 21.41 -42.18
N ASN A 99 -5.47 22.13 -41.16
CA ASN A 99 -6.84 22.50 -40.90
C ASN A 99 -7.38 23.50 -41.93
N LEU A 100 -6.53 24.46 -42.34
CA LEU A 100 -6.89 25.39 -43.43
C LEU A 100 -7.05 24.67 -44.77
N ALA A 101 -6.12 23.76 -45.11
CA ALA A 101 -6.21 22.98 -46.35
C ALA A 101 -7.42 22.03 -46.38
N ALA A 102 -7.81 21.48 -45.23
CA ALA A 102 -8.94 20.56 -45.12
C ALA A 102 -10.31 21.27 -44.94
N GLY A 103 -10.33 22.56 -44.63
CA GLY A 103 -11.56 23.30 -44.30
C GLY A 103 -12.25 22.85 -43.00
N ARG A 104 -11.62 21.99 -42.24
CA ARG A 104 -12.13 21.41 -40.98
C ARG A 104 -10.96 21.12 -40.02
N ILE A 105 -11.29 20.88 -38.74
CA ILE A 105 -10.27 20.52 -37.73
C ILE A 105 -9.89 19.04 -37.91
N GLU A 106 -8.77 18.80 -38.59
CA GLU A 106 -8.19 17.45 -38.77
C GLU A 106 -7.04 17.16 -37.85
N SER A 107 -6.28 18.18 -37.42
CA SER A 107 -5.07 18.03 -36.63
C SER A 107 -5.10 18.93 -35.41
N GLY A 108 -4.62 18.42 -34.29
CA GLY A 108 -4.40 19.15 -33.05
C GLY A 108 -2.90 19.40 -32.81
N ALA A 109 -2.57 20.50 -32.14
CA ALA A 109 -1.20 20.86 -31.74
C ALA A 109 -1.06 20.87 -30.20
N SER A 110 -1.89 20.12 -29.49
CA SER A 110 -1.80 20.04 -28.02
C SER A 110 -0.60 19.20 -27.62
N THR A 111 0.25 19.73 -26.76
CA THR A 111 1.40 19.04 -26.19
C THR A 111 1.01 18.29 -24.90
N LEU A 112 1.84 17.35 -24.43
CA LEU A 112 1.68 16.70 -23.12
C LEU A 112 1.66 17.74 -21.97
N THR A 113 2.44 18.82 -22.08
CA THR A 113 2.42 19.93 -21.11
C THR A 113 1.05 20.63 -21.07
N MET A 114 0.45 20.92 -22.23
CA MET A 114 -0.90 21.48 -22.30
C MET A 114 -1.95 20.51 -21.74
N GLN A 115 -1.80 19.20 -21.99
CA GLN A 115 -2.68 18.17 -21.44
C GLN A 115 -2.59 18.12 -19.90
N THR A 116 -1.39 18.18 -19.33
CA THR A 116 -1.18 18.27 -17.87
C THR A 116 -1.90 19.48 -17.27
N ILE A 117 -1.79 20.66 -17.90
CA ILE A 117 -2.54 21.85 -17.47
C ILE A 117 -4.05 21.64 -17.56
N ARG A 118 -4.54 21.08 -18.65
CA ARG A 118 -5.97 20.77 -18.80
C ARG A 118 -6.49 19.85 -17.72
N LEU A 119 -5.74 18.79 -17.38
CA LEU A 119 -6.09 17.87 -16.29
C LEU A 119 -6.18 18.61 -14.96
N SER A 120 -5.18 19.44 -14.64
CA SER A 120 -5.17 20.23 -13.39
C SER A 120 -6.29 21.27 -13.29
N ARG A 121 -6.96 21.60 -14.40
CA ARG A 121 -8.11 22.50 -14.45
C ARG A 121 -9.46 21.79 -14.46
N GLY A 122 -9.48 20.50 -14.15
CA GLY A 122 -10.71 19.70 -14.07
C GLY A 122 -11.37 19.39 -15.42
N GLY A 123 -10.59 19.39 -16.52
CA GLY A 123 -11.09 18.99 -17.84
C GLY A 123 -12.18 19.93 -18.39
N LYS A 124 -12.06 21.25 -18.18
CA LYS A 124 -13.01 22.25 -18.67
C LYS A 124 -13.36 22.08 -20.15
N PRO A 125 -14.55 22.54 -20.60
CA PRO A 125 -14.97 22.42 -22.00
C PRO A 125 -13.95 23.01 -22.99
N ARG A 126 -13.75 22.35 -24.11
CA ARG A 126 -12.78 22.72 -25.15
C ARG A 126 -13.23 23.96 -25.96
N THR A 127 -13.08 25.14 -25.35
CA THR A 127 -13.26 26.41 -26.05
C THR A 127 -11.91 26.95 -26.57
N PHE A 128 -11.92 27.86 -27.54
CA PHE A 128 -10.70 28.51 -27.99
C PHE A 128 -10.02 29.33 -26.89
N GLY A 129 -10.82 30.00 -26.02
CA GLY A 129 -10.31 30.73 -24.86
C GLY A 129 -9.61 29.83 -23.85
N GLU A 130 -10.23 28.67 -23.52
CA GLU A 130 -9.61 27.73 -22.60
C GLU A 130 -8.31 27.13 -23.17
N LYS A 131 -8.30 26.82 -24.48
CA LYS A 131 -7.08 26.36 -25.15
C LYS A 131 -5.97 27.38 -25.17
N PHE A 132 -6.30 28.68 -25.26
CA PHE A 132 -5.32 29.76 -25.12
C PHE A 132 -4.75 29.81 -23.69
N VAL A 133 -5.61 29.73 -22.68
CA VAL A 133 -5.17 29.67 -21.28
C VAL A 133 -4.29 28.45 -21.02
N GLU A 134 -4.66 27.26 -21.53
CA GLU A 134 -3.83 26.06 -21.46
C GLU A 134 -2.44 26.29 -22.07
N ALA A 135 -2.36 26.93 -23.23
CA ALA A 135 -1.08 27.24 -23.90
C ALA A 135 -0.22 28.20 -23.08
N VAL A 136 -0.79 29.26 -22.53
CA VAL A 136 -0.07 30.24 -21.70
C VAL A 136 0.45 29.58 -20.44
N LEU A 137 -0.37 28.79 -19.73
CA LEU A 137 0.05 28.08 -18.53
C LEU A 137 1.06 26.96 -18.84
N ALA A 138 0.96 26.33 -20.02
CA ALA A 138 1.90 25.32 -20.47
C ALA A 138 3.32 25.90 -20.71
N LEU A 139 3.44 27.18 -21.07
CA LEU A 139 4.74 27.88 -21.13
C LEU A 139 5.32 28.13 -19.73
N ARG A 140 4.46 28.27 -18.72
CA ARG A 140 4.88 28.54 -17.33
C ARG A 140 5.33 27.26 -16.60
N LEU A 141 4.73 26.09 -16.91
CA LEU A 141 4.96 24.85 -16.18
C LEU A 141 6.42 24.34 -16.26
N PRO A 142 7.12 24.36 -17.43
CA PRO A 142 8.53 23.96 -17.49
C PRO A 142 9.48 24.86 -16.69
N MET A 143 9.09 26.08 -16.38
CA MET A 143 9.88 26.96 -15.52
C MET A 143 9.88 26.52 -14.05
N ARG A 144 8.93 25.65 -13.65
CA ARG A 144 8.79 25.14 -12.29
C ARG A 144 9.37 23.74 -12.11
N GLY A 145 9.83 23.07 -13.16
CA GLY A 145 10.35 21.73 -13.03
C GLY A 145 10.83 21.11 -14.33
N ARG A 146 11.43 19.94 -14.19
CA ARG A 146 11.98 19.19 -15.34
C ARG A 146 10.85 18.55 -16.16
N LYS A 147 11.12 18.22 -17.40
CA LYS A 147 10.21 17.51 -18.33
C LYS A 147 9.71 16.18 -17.75
N GLU A 148 10.58 15.44 -17.08
CA GLU A 148 10.22 14.19 -16.40
C GLU A 148 9.12 14.39 -15.35
N GLY A 149 9.18 15.48 -14.59
CA GLY A 149 8.15 15.81 -13.61
C GLY A 149 6.82 16.21 -14.25
N ILE A 150 6.83 16.82 -15.44
CA ILE A 150 5.60 17.11 -16.20
C ILE A 150 4.98 15.81 -16.68
N LEU A 151 5.77 14.93 -17.29
CA LEU A 151 5.32 13.63 -17.76
C LEU A 151 4.82 12.76 -16.59
N GLY A 152 5.50 12.79 -15.44
CA GLY A 152 5.07 12.11 -14.23
C GLY A 152 3.69 12.56 -13.76
N ARG A 153 3.43 13.88 -13.76
CA ARG A 153 2.10 14.43 -13.39
C ARG A 153 1.03 14.03 -14.41
N GLU A 154 1.34 14.14 -15.69
CA GLU A 154 0.42 13.71 -16.75
C GLU A 154 0.08 12.23 -16.58
N SER A 155 1.09 11.36 -16.47
CA SER A 155 0.90 9.92 -16.28
C SER A 155 0.14 9.56 -14.99
N ALA A 156 0.29 10.35 -13.92
CA ALA A 156 -0.37 10.11 -12.64
C ALA A 156 -1.85 10.50 -12.62
N HIS A 157 -2.25 11.45 -13.48
CA HIS A 157 -3.61 12.03 -13.47
C HIS A 157 -4.38 11.84 -14.78
N ALA A 158 -3.76 11.24 -15.81
CA ALA A 158 -4.46 10.91 -17.05
C ALA A 158 -5.58 9.88 -16.81
N PRO A 159 -6.77 10.05 -17.43
CA PRO A 159 -7.85 9.07 -17.35
C PRO A 159 -7.56 7.91 -18.31
N PHE A 160 -7.63 6.67 -17.80
CA PHE A 160 -7.44 5.46 -18.59
C PHE A 160 -8.73 4.67 -18.81
N GLY A 161 -9.89 5.25 -18.44
CA GLY A 161 -11.22 4.69 -18.69
C GLY A 161 -11.97 4.33 -17.41
N GLY A 162 -13.32 4.45 -17.50
CA GLY A 162 -14.17 4.26 -16.34
C GLY A 162 -13.74 5.18 -15.19
N ASN A 163 -13.48 4.58 -14.04
CA ASN A 163 -12.97 5.27 -12.85
C ASN A 163 -11.46 5.04 -12.60
N VAL A 164 -10.69 4.75 -13.66
CA VAL A 164 -9.24 4.50 -13.55
C VAL A 164 -8.46 5.75 -13.96
N VAL A 165 -7.70 6.29 -13.02
CA VAL A 165 -6.86 7.49 -13.18
C VAL A 165 -5.42 7.15 -12.81
N GLY A 166 -4.49 7.49 -13.67
CA GLY A 166 -3.08 7.27 -13.50
C GLY A 166 -2.56 5.95 -14.05
N LEU A 167 -1.32 5.99 -14.55
CA LEU A 167 -0.65 4.88 -15.23
C LEU A 167 -0.52 3.63 -14.34
N GLU A 168 -0.11 3.81 -13.07
CA GLU A 168 0.07 2.68 -12.16
C GLU A 168 -1.26 1.99 -11.86
N SER A 169 -2.33 2.76 -11.63
CA SER A 169 -3.68 2.21 -11.46
C SER A 169 -4.14 1.46 -12.70
N ALA A 170 -3.90 2.03 -13.90
CA ALA A 170 -4.28 1.42 -15.16
C ALA A 170 -3.50 0.12 -15.42
N SER A 171 -2.21 0.09 -15.09
CA SER A 171 -1.38 -1.10 -15.21
C SER A 171 -1.91 -2.25 -14.36
N TRP A 172 -2.21 -1.99 -13.09
CA TRP A 172 -2.81 -3.00 -12.21
C TRP A 172 -4.22 -3.40 -12.63
N TYR A 173 -5.03 -2.44 -13.08
CA TYR A 173 -6.41 -2.69 -13.47
C TYR A 173 -6.54 -3.53 -14.76
N TYR A 174 -5.66 -3.30 -15.74
CA TYR A 174 -5.72 -3.97 -17.03
C TYR A 174 -4.81 -5.20 -17.14
N PHE A 175 -3.70 -5.24 -16.38
CA PHE A 175 -2.64 -6.24 -16.56
C PHE A 175 -2.18 -6.93 -15.26
N GLY A 176 -2.70 -6.53 -14.09
CA GLY A 176 -2.36 -7.14 -12.81
C GLY A 176 -0.89 -7.00 -12.38
N ARG A 177 -0.17 -6.00 -12.91
CA ARG A 177 1.26 -5.76 -12.66
C ARG A 177 1.62 -4.29 -12.59
N SER A 178 2.82 -4.00 -12.06
CA SER A 178 3.34 -2.63 -12.02
C SER A 178 3.59 -2.07 -13.42
N ALA A 179 3.44 -0.77 -13.57
CA ALA A 179 3.74 -0.08 -14.82
C ALA A 179 5.21 -0.23 -15.26
N ARG A 180 6.12 -0.56 -14.36
CA ARG A 180 7.53 -0.85 -14.67
C ARG A 180 7.70 -2.12 -15.50
N ASP A 181 6.79 -3.08 -15.33
CA ASP A 181 6.86 -4.42 -15.92
C ASP A 181 6.06 -4.55 -17.22
N LEU A 182 5.46 -3.44 -17.69
CA LEU A 182 4.69 -3.41 -18.93
C LEU A 182 5.53 -3.82 -20.14
N SER A 183 4.92 -4.59 -21.03
CA SER A 183 5.46 -4.88 -22.35
C SER A 183 5.39 -3.64 -23.26
N TRP A 184 5.95 -3.73 -24.48
CA TRP A 184 5.77 -2.69 -25.50
C TRP A 184 4.33 -2.58 -25.98
N ALA A 185 3.63 -3.72 -26.11
CA ALA A 185 2.22 -3.73 -26.51
C ALA A 185 1.33 -3.11 -25.45
N GLU A 186 1.53 -3.46 -24.19
CA GLU A 186 0.78 -2.91 -23.03
C GLU A 186 1.05 -1.41 -22.85
N SER A 187 2.32 -0.98 -22.97
CA SER A 187 2.71 0.44 -22.92
C SER A 187 2.09 1.23 -24.06
N ALA A 188 2.08 0.69 -25.28
CA ALA A 188 1.45 1.33 -26.44
C ALA A 188 -0.08 1.36 -26.29
N LEU A 189 -0.68 0.31 -25.75
CA LEU A 189 -2.12 0.27 -25.48
C LEU A 189 -2.51 1.38 -24.48
N LEU A 190 -1.82 1.48 -23.34
CA LEU A 190 -2.10 2.54 -22.36
C LEU A 190 -1.85 3.93 -22.93
N ALA A 191 -0.86 4.12 -23.81
CA ALA A 191 -0.60 5.43 -24.41
C ALA A 191 -1.74 5.92 -25.33
N VAL A 192 -2.50 5.02 -25.95
CA VAL A 192 -3.61 5.40 -26.84
C VAL A 192 -4.95 5.57 -26.14
N LEU A 193 -5.10 5.05 -24.91
CA LEU A 193 -6.37 5.06 -24.18
C LEU A 193 -6.86 6.46 -23.76
N PRO A 194 -6.04 7.38 -23.21
CA PRO A 194 -6.52 8.68 -22.72
C PRO A 194 -7.23 9.52 -23.78
N ASN A 195 -6.84 9.38 -25.05
CA ASN A 195 -7.45 10.09 -26.18
C ASN A 195 -8.60 9.33 -26.86
N ALA A 196 -8.97 8.18 -26.36
CA ALA A 196 -10.01 7.37 -26.95
C ALA A 196 -10.98 6.79 -25.91
N PRO A 197 -11.56 7.61 -25.00
CA PRO A 197 -12.38 7.12 -23.90
C PRO A 197 -13.58 6.30 -24.37
N SER A 198 -14.10 6.57 -25.57
CA SER A 198 -15.18 5.79 -26.19
C SER A 198 -14.76 4.38 -26.65
N LEU A 199 -13.46 4.11 -26.78
CA LEU A 199 -12.92 2.80 -27.16
C LEU A 199 -12.61 1.89 -25.96
N ILE A 200 -12.76 2.40 -24.74
CA ILE A 200 -12.39 1.73 -23.50
C ILE A 200 -13.38 0.64 -23.06
N HIS A 201 -14.39 0.36 -23.85
CA HIS A 201 -15.22 -0.81 -23.61
C HIS A 201 -14.44 -2.08 -24.02
N MET A 202 -14.01 -2.86 -23.02
CA MET A 202 -13.29 -4.14 -23.17
C MET A 202 -13.96 -5.09 -24.18
N LYS A 203 -15.27 -4.96 -24.38
CA LYS A 203 -16.07 -5.80 -25.30
C LYS A 203 -16.43 -5.14 -26.62
N ARG A 204 -16.33 -3.81 -26.75
CA ARG A 204 -16.69 -3.07 -27.97
C ARG A 204 -15.48 -2.42 -28.59
N ASN A 205 -15.42 -2.35 -29.92
CA ASN A 205 -14.37 -1.68 -30.67
C ASN A 205 -12.94 -2.24 -30.48
N ARG A 206 -12.79 -3.52 -30.08
CA ARG A 206 -11.48 -4.15 -29.83
C ARG A 206 -10.55 -4.06 -31.04
N GLU A 207 -11.05 -4.34 -32.24
CA GLU A 207 -10.25 -4.23 -33.48
C GLU A 207 -9.70 -2.82 -33.69
N ARG A 208 -10.55 -1.81 -33.51
CA ARG A 208 -10.13 -0.41 -33.64
C ARG A 208 -9.07 0.00 -32.59
N LEU A 209 -9.16 -0.58 -31.40
CA LEU A 209 -8.16 -0.37 -30.35
C LEU A 209 -6.84 -1.07 -30.70
N ARG A 210 -6.91 -2.32 -31.20
CA ARG A 210 -5.77 -3.08 -31.73
C ARG A 210 -5.07 -2.33 -32.85
N GLU A 211 -5.80 -1.85 -33.84
CA GLU A 211 -5.25 -1.06 -34.95
C GLU A 211 -4.53 0.22 -34.48
N LYS A 212 -5.07 0.91 -33.48
CA LYS A 212 -4.41 2.10 -32.93
C LYS A 212 -3.12 1.75 -32.21
N ARG A 213 -3.12 0.68 -31.38
CA ARG A 213 -1.95 0.16 -30.72
C ARG A 213 -0.87 -0.22 -31.74
N ASP A 214 -1.26 -1.00 -32.75
CA ASP A 214 -0.34 -1.54 -33.74
C ASP A 214 0.27 -0.44 -34.61
N ARG A 215 -0.54 0.57 -34.99
CA ARG A 215 -0.03 1.79 -35.67
C ARG A 215 0.97 2.56 -34.81
N LEU A 216 0.77 2.61 -33.48
CA LEU A 216 1.74 3.22 -32.58
C LEU A 216 3.02 2.40 -32.49
N LEU A 217 2.93 1.07 -32.41
CA LEU A 217 4.10 0.17 -32.45
C LEU A 217 4.91 0.36 -33.73
N ASP A 218 4.26 0.51 -34.90
CA ASP A 218 4.96 0.81 -36.15
C ASP A 218 5.67 2.17 -36.10
N ARG A 219 5.08 3.18 -35.49
CA ARG A 219 5.73 4.49 -35.30
C ARG A 219 6.93 4.42 -34.36
N ILE A 220 6.83 3.62 -33.28
CA ILE A 220 7.92 3.39 -32.33
C ILE A 220 9.09 2.68 -33.03
N ARG A 221 8.79 1.66 -33.86
CA ARG A 221 9.80 0.98 -34.70
C ARG A 221 10.44 1.95 -35.71
N SER A 222 9.63 2.71 -36.43
CA SER A 222 10.15 3.68 -37.43
C SER A 222 10.97 4.78 -36.78
N GLY A 223 10.77 5.07 -35.49
CA GLY A 223 11.58 5.95 -34.68
C GLY A 223 12.90 5.34 -34.17
N GLY A 224 13.15 4.05 -34.45
CA GLY A 224 14.37 3.34 -34.03
C GLY A 224 14.39 2.92 -32.55
N HIS A 225 13.25 2.95 -31.87
CA HIS A 225 13.16 2.60 -30.45
C HIS A 225 13.04 1.08 -30.20
N ILE A 226 12.54 0.33 -31.18
CA ILE A 226 12.47 -1.13 -31.19
C ILE A 226 12.81 -1.68 -32.56
N ASP A 227 13.28 -2.91 -32.62
CA ASP A 227 13.54 -3.61 -33.88
C ASP A 227 12.27 -4.22 -34.49
N SER A 228 12.42 -4.76 -35.70
CA SER A 228 11.29 -5.37 -36.42
C SER A 228 10.72 -6.60 -35.75
N LEU A 229 11.57 -7.43 -35.10
CA LEU A 229 11.14 -8.63 -34.40
C LEU A 229 10.35 -8.29 -33.15
N THR A 230 10.87 -7.37 -32.32
CA THR A 230 10.18 -6.86 -31.12
C THR A 230 8.84 -6.25 -31.47
N CYS A 231 8.75 -5.47 -32.58
CA CYS A 231 7.50 -4.91 -33.03
C CYS A 231 6.49 -5.98 -33.46
N ALA A 232 6.95 -6.99 -34.19
CA ALA A 232 6.10 -8.11 -34.64
C ALA A 232 5.56 -8.90 -33.44
N LEU A 233 6.42 -9.24 -32.48
CA LEU A 233 6.02 -9.97 -31.28
C LEU A 233 5.03 -9.15 -30.43
N ALA A 234 5.28 -7.85 -30.25
CA ALA A 234 4.38 -6.97 -29.51
C ALA A 234 2.97 -6.88 -30.14
N LYS A 235 2.86 -6.93 -31.45
CA LYS A 235 1.56 -6.96 -32.15
C LYS A 235 0.78 -8.25 -31.94
N LEU A 236 1.46 -9.37 -31.66
CA LEU A 236 0.82 -10.66 -31.36
C LEU A 236 0.25 -10.72 -29.95
N GLU A 237 0.69 -9.84 -29.04
CA GLU A 237 0.16 -9.81 -27.68
C GLU A 237 -1.35 -9.48 -27.69
N PRO A 238 -2.19 -10.26 -26.95
CA PRO A 238 -3.62 -10.04 -26.88
C PRO A 238 -3.95 -8.73 -26.15
N LEU A 239 -5.11 -8.16 -26.45
CA LEU A 239 -5.69 -7.11 -25.63
C LEU A 239 -6.31 -7.72 -24.37
N PRO A 240 -6.30 -7.03 -23.20
CA PRO A 240 -6.96 -7.51 -22.00
C PRO A 240 -8.47 -7.74 -22.28
N GLU A 241 -9.01 -8.82 -21.72
CA GLU A 241 -10.43 -9.20 -21.95
C GLU A 241 -11.37 -8.62 -20.89
N ALA A 242 -10.89 -8.53 -19.68
CA ALA A 242 -11.60 -8.00 -18.52
C ALA A 242 -10.61 -7.28 -17.58
N PRO A 243 -11.10 -6.45 -16.66
CA PRO A 243 -10.27 -5.95 -15.59
C PRO A 243 -9.70 -7.09 -14.74
N GLU A 244 -8.44 -6.99 -14.36
CA GLU A 244 -7.83 -7.90 -13.41
C GLU A 244 -8.36 -7.63 -12.00
N PRO A 245 -8.68 -8.67 -11.23
CA PRO A 245 -9.11 -8.48 -9.85
C PRO A 245 -7.98 -7.88 -9.01
N MET A 246 -8.30 -6.82 -8.25
CA MET A 246 -7.33 -6.25 -7.33
C MET A 246 -6.98 -7.25 -6.23
N PRO A 247 -5.69 -7.40 -5.87
CA PRO A 247 -5.28 -8.31 -4.82
C PRO A 247 -5.95 -7.97 -3.48
N MET A 248 -6.27 -9.00 -2.69
CA MET A 248 -6.91 -8.88 -1.37
C MET A 248 -6.11 -9.60 -0.27
N GLU A 249 -4.78 -9.56 -0.37
CA GLU A 249 -3.90 -10.32 0.52
C GLU A 249 -3.67 -9.66 1.89
N ALA A 250 -3.85 -8.33 2.01
CA ALA A 250 -3.61 -7.58 3.24
C ALA A 250 -4.79 -6.64 3.60
N MET A 251 -6.03 -7.14 3.48
CA MET A 251 -7.25 -6.33 3.62
C MET A 251 -7.42 -5.71 5.01
N HIS A 252 -6.98 -6.39 6.07
CA HIS A 252 -7.08 -5.87 7.44
C HIS A 252 -6.12 -4.70 7.70
N LEU A 253 -4.95 -4.68 7.05
CA LEU A 253 -4.05 -3.53 7.05
C LEU A 253 -4.63 -2.38 6.20
N LEU A 254 -5.16 -2.71 5.04
CA LEU A 254 -5.83 -1.75 4.16
C LEU A 254 -7.02 -1.08 4.86
N GLY A 255 -7.77 -1.83 5.67
CA GLY A 255 -8.89 -1.33 6.46
C GLY A 255 -8.52 -0.21 7.44
N LYS A 256 -7.28 -0.15 7.91
CA LYS A 256 -6.76 0.91 8.80
C LYS A 256 -6.43 2.21 8.07
N MET A 257 -6.45 2.20 6.74
CA MET A 257 -6.07 3.33 5.91
C MET A 257 -7.31 3.98 5.27
N ARG A 258 -7.33 5.31 5.19
CA ARG A 258 -8.34 6.05 4.42
C ARG A 258 -7.86 6.32 2.99
N THR A 259 -6.63 6.77 2.86
CA THR A 259 -5.93 7.09 1.61
C THR A 259 -4.45 6.80 1.76
N GLY A 260 -3.72 6.78 0.66
CA GLY A 260 -2.28 6.70 0.69
C GLY A 260 -1.73 5.30 0.43
N ALA A 261 -0.42 5.17 0.42
CA ALA A 261 0.27 3.92 0.19
C ALA A 261 1.07 3.49 1.42
N LEU A 262 0.91 2.24 1.83
CA LEU A 262 1.71 1.60 2.86
C LEU A 262 2.71 0.65 2.18
N ARG A 263 3.98 1.00 2.21
CA ARG A 263 5.06 0.03 1.94
C ARG A 263 5.32 -0.74 3.21
N SER A 264 5.02 -2.02 3.23
CA SER A 264 5.18 -2.87 4.39
C SER A 264 6.47 -3.69 4.33
N THR A 265 6.79 -4.35 5.43
CA THR A 265 7.84 -5.36 5.52
C THR A 265 7.35 -6.74 5.12
N LEU A 266 6.08 -6.88 4.71
CA LEU A 266 5.47 -8.15 4.36
C LEU A 266 6.17 -8.77 3.15
N ASP A 267 6.42 -10.07 3.25
CA ASP A 267 6.84 -10.91 2.14
C ASP A 267 5.58 -11.38 1.39
N ALA A 268 5.45 -11.05 0.11
CA ALA A 268 4.22 -11.31 -0.64
C ALA A 268 3.92 -12.81 -0.77
N ASP A 269 4.95 -13.66 -0.96
CA ASP A 269 4.76 -15.10 -1.11
C ASP A 269 4.38 -15.75 0.22
N LEU A 270 5.03 -15.31 1.31
CA LEU A 270 4.69 -15.78 2.65
C LEU A 270 3.28 -15.33 3.04
N GLN A 271 2.90 -14.09 2.74
CA GLN A 271 1.55 -13.57 3.00
C GLN A 271 0.49 -14.40 2.28
N GLY A 272 0.69 -14.70 1.00
CA GLY A 272 -0.22 -15.55 0.22
C GLY A 272 -0.34 -16.96 0.81
N ARG A 273 0.79 -17.58 1.20
CA ARG A 273 0.80 -18.91 1.85
C ARG A 273 0.08 -18.88 3.20
N VAL A 274 0.33 -17.86 4.03
CA VAL A 274 -0.34 -17.69 5.34
C VAL A 274 -1.84 -17.52 5.16
N ASN A 275 -2.28 -16.71 4.21
CA ASN A 275 -3.71 -16.55 3.92
C ASN A 275 -4.36 -17.87 3.43
N ALA A 276 -3.67 -18.63 2.59
CA ALA A 276 -4.16 -19.93 2.11
C ALA A 276 -4.29 -20.93 3.26
N LEU A 277 -3.30 -21.01 4.15
CA LEU A 277 -3.37 -21.83 5.36
C LEU A 277 -4.50 -21.39 6.29
N ALA A 278 -4.62 -20.08 6.53
CA ALA A 278 -5.66 -19.52 7.38
C ALA A 278 -7.06 -19.89 6.86
N ARG A 279 -7.30 -19.75 5.54
CA ARG A 279 -8.57 -20.17 4.91
C ARG A 279 -8.84 -21.66 5.10
N ARG A 280 -7.84 -22.52 4.88
CA ARG A 280 -7.96 -23.97 5.04
C ARG A 280 -8.35 -24.37 6.46
N TYR A 281 -7.64 -23.85 7.45
CA TYR A 281 -7.94 -24.17 8.86
C TYR A 281 -9.22 -23.53 9.36
N ASN A 282 -9.56 -22.33 8.90
CA ASN A 282 -10.84 -21.73 9.23
C ASN A 282 -12.01 -22.57 8.72
N ALA A 283 -11.94 -23.08 7.48
CA ALA A 283 -12.96 -23.99 6.95
C ALA A 283 -13.12 -25.25 7.81
N GLN A 284 -12.01 -25.82 8.28
CA GLN A 284 -12.01 -26.99 9.17
C GLN A 284 -12.65 -26.68 10.55
N TYR A 285 -12.35 -25.51 11.12
CA TYR A 285 -12.79 -25.14 12.46
C TYR A 285 -14.20 -24.55 12.52
N ARG A 286 -14.76 -24.11 11.41
CA ARG A 286 -16.16 -23.60 11.35
C ARG A 286 -17.17 -24.59 11.88
N GLY A 287 -16.96 -25.90 11.70
CA GLY A 287 -17.80 -26.96 12.29
C GLY A 287 -17.87 -26.89 13.81
N ASN A 288 -16.81 -26.39 14.46
CA ASN A 288 -16.74 -26.17 15.90
C ASN A 288 -17.13 -24.72 16.31
N ARG A 289 -17.81 -23.98 15.44
CA ARG A 289 -18.19 -22.56 15.62
C ARG A 289 -17.02 -21.60 15.84
N ILE A 290 -15.81 -21.95 15.36
CA ILE A 290 -14.64 -21.07 15.36
C ILE A 290 -14.62 -20.35 14.02
N ASN A 291 -15.09 -19.11 14.01
CA ASN A 291 -15.31 -18.34 12.78
C ASN A 291 -14.14 -17.40 12.42
N ASN A 292 -13.28 -17.07 13.37
CA ASN A 292 -12.20 -16.12 13.18
C ASN A 292 -10.84 -16.78 13.44
N LEU A 293 -9.85 -16.43 12.62
CA LEU A 293 -8.48 -16.94 12.75
C LEU A 293 -7.51 -15.84 12.30
N ALA A 294 -6.54 -15.53 13.14
CA ALA A 294 -5.49 -14.56 12.81
C ALA A 294 -4.11 -15.19 12.90
N VAL A 295 -3.19 -14.68 12.10
CA VAL A 295 -1.78 -15.11 12.07
C VAL A 295 -0.88 -13.90 11.94
N VAL A 296 0.16 -13.85 12.77
CA VAL A 296 1.28 -12.90 12.65
C VAL A 296 2.57 -13.69 12.56
N VAL A 297 3.42 -13.33 11.59
CA VAL A 297 4.77 -13.88 11.46
C VAL A 297 5.76 -12.74 11.60
N MET A 298 6.68 -12.85 12.57
CA MET A 298 7.73 -11.88 12.80
C MET A 298 9.11 -12.53 12.61
N ASP A 299 10.02 -11.79 12.01
CA ASP A 299 11.43 -12.20 11.92
C ASP A 299 12.15 -11.95 13.24
N VAL A 300 12.77 -12.99 13.77
CA VAL A 300 13.44 -12.94 15.09
C VAL A 300 14.66 -12.01 15.08
N ARG A 301 15.36 -11.87 13.96
CA ARG A 301 16.59 -11.09 13.87
C ARG A 301 16.33 -9.61 13.60
N SER A 302 15.42 -9.32 12.67
CA SER A 302 15.14 -7.93 12.25
C SER A 302 14.00 -7.28 13.04
N GLY A 303 13.12 -8.07 13.69
CA GLY A 303 11.88 -7.61 14.30
C GLY A 303 10.82 -7.17 13.28
N GLU A 304 11.01 -7.49 11.99
CA GLU A 304 10.06 -7.14 10.93
C GLU A 304 8.87 -8.10 10.92
N VAL A 305 7.70 -7.56 10.59
CA VAL A 305 6.51 -8.36 10.33
C VAL A 305 6.55 -8.87 8.90
N LEU A 306 6.64 -10.18 8.72
CA LEU A 306 6.72 -10.83 7.41
C LEU A 306 5.37 -11.24 6.85
N ALA A 307 4.40 -11.56 7.74
CA ALA A 307 3.01 -11.82 7.33
C ALA A 307 2.03 -11.32 8.39
N TYR A 308 0.88 -10.83 7.94
CA TYR A 308 -0.18 -10.25 8.77
C TYR A 308 -1.55 -10.66 8.21
N ALA A 309 -2.14 -11.72 8.76
CA ALA A 309 -3.51 -12.12 8.49
C ALA A 309 -4.38 -11.73 9.69
N GLY A 310 -5.02 -10.59 9.64
CA GLY A 310 -5.84 -10.06 10.75
C GLY A 310 -7.10 -10.87 11.00
N ASN A 311 -7.57 -11.59 9.99
CA ASN A 311 -8.64 -12.57 9.99
C ASN A 311 -8.64 -13.30 8.64
N VAL A 312 -9.54 -14.25 8.45
CA VAL A 312 -9.80 -14.85 7.13
C VAL A 312 -10.79 -13.96 6.39
N TYR A 313 -10.25 -13.03 5.57
CA TYR A 313 -11.10 -12.11 4.82
C TYR A 313 -11.92 -12.83 3.75
N ASP A 314 -13.23 -12.63 3.80
CA ASP A 314 -14.20 -13.11 2.80
C ASP A 314 -15.23 -11.99 2.54
N PRO A 315 -15.21 -11.34 1.38
CA PRO A 315 -16.15 -10.27 1.05
C PRO A 315 -17.59 -10.77 0.90
N GLY A 316 -17.78 -12.07 0.64
CA GLY A 316 -19.09 -12.72 0.51
C GLY A 316 -19.73 -13.09 1.85
N ASP A 317 -18.93 -13.27 2.90
CA ASP A 317 -19.41 -13.68 4.22
C ASP A 317 -19.30 -12.55 5.25
N ARG A 318 -20.32 -11.72 5.32
CA ARG A 318 -20.41 -10.64 6.31
C ARG A 318 -20.86 -11.12 7.70
N SER A 319 -21.46 -12.31 7.81
CA SER A 319 -22.03 -12.83 9.05
C SER A 319 -20.96 -13.24 10.07
N ALA A 320 -19.79 -13.68 9.60
CA ALA A 320 -18.70 -14.15 10.45
C ALA A 320 -17.76 -13.03 10.93
N GLY A 321 -18.01 -11.77 10.59
CA GLY A 321 -17.15 -10.65 10.96
C GLY A 321 -15.75 -10.71 10.34
N THR A 322 -15.62 -11.32 9.15
CA THR A 322 -14.33 -11.59 8.47
C THR A 322 -13.53 -10.34 8.15
N GLY A 323 -14.18 -9.17 8.07
CA GLY A 323 -13.54 -7.86 7.89
C GLY A 323 -12.88 -7.28 9.14
N VAL A 324 -13.12 -7.89 10.32
CA VAL A 324 -12.58 -7.40 11.59
C VAL A 324 -11.16 -7.92 11.80
N ASP A 325 -10.22 -6.99 12.05
CA ASP A 325 -8.85 -7.34 12.45
C ASP A 325 -8.85 -7.79 13.92
N VAL A 326 -8.60 -9.07 14.16
CA VAL A 326 -8.58 -9.64 15.51
C VAL A 326 -7.18 -9.75 16.13
N ILE A 327 -6.11 -9.35 15.42
CA ILE A 327 -4.75 -9.30 15.97
C ILE A 327 -4.66 -8.36 17.19
N PRO A 328 -5.20 -7.13 17.16
CA PRO A 328 -5.19 -6.23 18.31
C PRO A 328 -6.29 -6.53 19.34
N ALA A 329 -7.14 -7.53 19.09
CA ALA A 329 -8.21 -7.85 20.01
C ALA A 329 -7.66 -8.48 21.30
N ARG A 330 -8.17 -8.02 22.45
CA ARG A 330 -7.86 -8.59 23.75
C ARG A 330 -8.51 -9.98 23.89
N ARG A 331 -7.71 -10.98 24.24
CA ARG A 331 -8.15 -12.36 24.44
C ARG A 331 -7.48 -12.93 25.69
N SER A 332 -8.18 -13.81 26.39
CA SER A 332 -7.59 -14.53 27.51
C SER A 332 -6.27 -15.15 27.10
N SER A 333 -5.22 -14.93 27.92
CA SER A 333 -3.90 -15.49 27.69
C SER A 333 -3.86 -17.02 27.79
N GLY A 334 -4.85 -17.62 28.45
CA GLY A 334 -4.79 -19.05 28.75
C GLY A 334 -3.47 -19.42 29.44
N SER A 335 -2.81 -20.44 28.93
CA SER A 335 -1.54 -20.97 29.48
C SER A 335 -0.26 -20.40 28.82
N VAL A 336 -0.36 -19.43 27.90
CA VAL A 336 0.81 -18.97 27.13
C VAL A 336 1.81 -18.16 27.94
N LEU A 337 1.48 -17.77 29.16
CA LEU A 337 2.39 -17.08 30.08
C LEU A 337 3.20 -18.06 30.98
N LYS A 338 2.86 -19.36 31.02
CA LYS A 338 3.56 -20.35 31.84
C LYS A 338 5.04 -20.50 31.53
N PRO A 339 5.51 -20.50 30.28
CA PRO A 339 6.93 -20.52 29.97
C PRO A 339 7.69 -19.33 30.56
N SER A 340 7.12 -18.14 30.56
CA SER A 340 7.73 -16.97 31.18
C SER A 340 7.83 -17.09 32.72
N LEU A 341 6.84 -17.67 33.35
CA LEU A 341 6.88 -17.94 34.80
C LEU A 341 7.94 -18.97 35.14
N VAL A 342 7.98 -20.11 34.44
CA VAL A 342 8.98 -21.16 34.71
C VAL A 342 10.38 -20.63 34.43
N GLY A 343 10.59 -19.90 33.34
CA GLY A 343 11.88 -19.21 33.13
C GLY A 343 12.28 -18.31 34.29
N ALA A 344 11.36 -17.51 34.81
CA ALA A 344 11.62 -16.57 35.93
C ALA A 344 11.93 -17.26 37.24
N VAL A 345 11.24 -18.36 37.59
CA VAL A 345 11.52 -19.11 38.83
C VAL A 345 12.84 -19.88 38.74
N LEU A 346 13.27 -20.29 37.55
CA LEU A 346 14.57 -20.89 37.32
C LEU A 346 15.69 -19.84 37.39
N ASP A 347 15.49 -18.70 36.76
CA ASP A 347 16.47 -17.61 36.66
C ASP A 347 16.80 -17.01 38.05
N ASN A 348 15.80 -16.83 38.90
CA ASN A 348 15.99 -16.29 40.25
C ASN A 348 16.35 -17.35 41.32
N GLY A 349 16.53 -18.61 40.93
CA GLY A 349 16.89 -19.69 41.83
C GLY A 349 15.75 -20.18 42.75
N THR A 350 14.48 -19.74 42.52
CA THR A 350 13.33 -20.22 43.29
C THR A 350 13.04 -21.69 43.02
N ALA A 351 13.42 -22.18 41.81
CA ALA A 351 13.34 -23.58 41.41
C ALA A 351 14.56 -24.01 40.61
N LEU A 352 14.80 -25.33 40.58
CA LEU A 352 15.72 -25.99 39.64
C LEU A 352 14.90 -26.79 38.62
N PRO A 353 15.44 -27.11 37.45
CA PRO A 353 14.68 -27.80 36.37
C PRO A 353 14.07 -29.13 36.87
N ALA A 354 14.80 -29.94 37.61
CA ALA A 354 14.35 -31.21 38.17
C ALA A 354 13.64 -31.12 39.52
N MET A 355 13.47 -29.88 40.05
CA MET A 355 12.81 -29.68 41.36
C MET A 355 11.34 -30.08 41.26
N LEU A 356 10.87 -30.87 42.19
CA LEU A 356 9.51 -31.35 42.27
C LEU A 356 8.54 -30.28 42.78
N PHE A 357 7.48 -30.02 42.05
CA PHE A 357 6.35 -29.19 42.47
C PHE A 357 5.13 -30.07 42.76
N PRO A 358 4.44 -29.84 43.90
CA PRO A 358 3.23 -30.59 44.21
C PRO A 358 2.13 -30.38 43.20
N ASP A 359 1.60 -31.49 42.65
CA ASP A 359 0.44 -31.54 41.82
C ASP A 359 -0.66 -32.34 42.54
N VAL A 360 -1.27 -31.72 43.53
CA VAL A 360 -2.26 -32.28 44.45
C VAL A 360 -3.43 -31.31 44.58
N PRO A 361 -4.62 -31.78 45.03
CA PRO A 361 -5.74 -30.88 45.31
C PRO A 361 -5.27 -29.70 46.21
N THR A 362 -5.56 -28.49 45.72
CA THR A 362 -5.02 -27.24 46.33
C THR A 362 -6.17 -26.22 46.42
N TYR A 363 -6.24 -25.54 47.56
CA TYR A 363 -7.29 -24.58 47.88
C TYR A 363 -6.66 -23.24 48.29
N TYR A 364 -7.09 -22.17 47.64
CA TYR A 364 -6.72 -20.80 47.96
C TYR A 364 -7.98 -20.00 48.20
N ARG A 365 -8.41 -19.81 49.43
CA ARG A 365 -9.67 -19.11 49.77
C ARG A 365 -10.81 -19.42 48.77
N ASP A 366 -11.08 -18.49 47.85
CA ASP A 366 -12.14 -18.60 46.84
C ASP A 366 -11.66 -19.20 45.52
N PHE A 367 -10.40 -19.66 45.40
CA PHE A 367 -9.80 -20.15 44.17
C PHE A 367 -9.26 -21.58 44.33
N THR A 368 -9.80 -22.51 43.53
CA THR A 368 -9.40 -23.91 43.52
C THR A 368 -8.91 -24.32 42.15
N PRO A 369 -7.58 -24.24 41.85
CA PRO A 369 -7.08 -24.62 40.55
C PRO A 369 -7.23 -26.12 40.30
N GLN A 370 -7.60 -26.47 39.05
CA GLN A 370 -7.69 -27.86 38.58
C GLN A 370 -6.90 -28.02 37.29
N ASN A 371 -6.27 -29.18 37.12
CA ASN A 371 -5.70 -29.54 35.82
C ASN A 371 -6.83 -29.80 34.81
N TYR A 372 -6.51 -29.65 33.51
CA TYR A 372 -7.48 -29.77 32.42
C TYR A 372 -8.19 -31.17 32.43
N ASN A 373 -7.42 -32.21 32.69
CA ASN A 373 -7.89 -33.60 32.78
C ASN A 373 -8.52 -33.95 34.12
N ARG A 374 -8.55 -33.03 35.10
CA ARG A 374 -9.06 -33.20 36.48
C ARG A 374 -8.34 -34.29 37.28
N THR A 375 -7.13 -34.66 36.89
CA THR A 375 -6.28 -35.60 37.61
C THR A 375 -5.07 -34.87 38.21
N PHE A 376 -4.41 -35.54 39.18
CA PHE A 376 -3.21 -35.03 39.87
C PHE A 376 -2.15 -36.12 39.86
N ASP A 377 -0.91 -35.74 39.62
CA ASP A 377 0.24 -36.63 39.51
C ASP A 377 1.03 -36.75 40.86
N GLY A 378 0.60 -36.06 41.90
CA GLY A 378 1.30 -36.01 43.18
C GLY A 378 2.44 -35.00 43.19
N ALA A 379 3.53 -35.21 42.44
CA ALA A 379 4.65 -34.31 42.30
C ALA A 379 5.23 -34.36 40.87
N VAL A 380 5.56 -33.21 40.32
CA VAL A 380 6.02 -33.10 38.93
C VAL A 380 7.26 -32.21 38.85
N PRO A 381 8.33 -32.59 38.12
CA PRO A 381 9.48 -31.73 37.87
C PRO A 381 9.11 -30.42 37.20
N ALA A 382 9.81 -29.32 37.51
CA ALA A 382 9.49 -27.98 37.02
C ALA A 382 9.48 -27.89 35.49
N ASP A 383 10.38 -28.56 34.78
CA ASP A 383 10.43 -28.64 33.31
C ASP A 383 9.17 -29.30 32.71
N ARG A 384 8.66 -30.33 33.38
CA ARG A 384 7.45 -31.05 32.93
C ARG A 384 6.16 -30.27 33.16
N VAL A 385 6.16 -29.31 34.10
CA VAL A 385 5.00 -28.43 34.33
C VAL A 385 4.63 -27.65 33.08
N VAL A 386 5.65 -27.10 32.37
CA VAL A 386 5.43 -26.35 31.12
C VAL A 386 5.05 -27.28 29.98
N GLU A 387 5.80 -28.38 29.80
CA GLU A 387 5.57 -29.35 28.72
C GLU A 387 4.13 -29.86 28.72
N ARG A 388 3.59 -30.17 29.90
CA ARG A 388 2.23 -30.68 30.08
C ARG A 388 1.21 -29.60 30.37
N SER A 389 1.64 -28.36 30.46
CA SER A 389 0.78 -27.20 30.78
C SER A 389 -0.08 -27.39 32.03
N LEU A 390 0.48 -27.99 33.09
CA LEU A 390 -0.24 -28.25 34.32
C LEU A 390 -0.64 -26.95 35.02
N ASN A 391 -1.87 -26.92 35.54
CA ASN A 391 -2.41 -25.71 36.17
C ASN A 391 -2.01 -25.60 37.66
N VAL A 392 -2.19 -26.66 38.41
CA VAL A 392 -1.96 -26.64 39.85
C VAL A 392 -0.49 -26.32 40.21
N PRO A 393 0.52 -26.99 39.63
CA PRO A 393 1.93 -26.62 39.89
C PRO A 393 2.24 -25.20 39.41
N SER A 394 1.69 -24.74 38.30
CA SER A 394 1.91 -23.38 37.80
C SER A 394 1.36 -22.30 38.75
N VAL A 395 0.20 -22.52 39.34
CA VAL A 395 -0.38 -21.63 40.35
C VAL A 395 0.51 -21.58 41.58
N ARG A 396 1.02 -22.75 42.05
CA ARG A 396 1.97 -22.82 43.19
C ARG A 396 3.30 -22.13 42.90
N MET A 397 3.79 -22.24 41.65
CA MET A 397 4.97 -21.50 41.21
C MET A 397 4.74 -19.99 41.27
N LEU A 398 3.59 -19.52 40.79
CA LEU A 398 3.23 -18.11 40.83
C LEU A 398 3.09 -17.59 42.25
N ASP A 399 2.45 -18.35 43.12
CA ASP A 399 2.30 -18.01 44.53
C ASP A 399 3.68 -17.87 45.24
N LYS A 400 4.58 -18.82 44.97
CA LYS A 400 5.98 -18.80 45.52
C LYS A 400 6.82 -17.68 44.91
N TYR A 401 6.71 -17.38 43.59
CA TYR A 401 7.46 -16.34 42.92
C TYR A 401 6.97 -14.94 43.32
N GLY A 402 5.68 -14.82 43.59
CA GLY A 402 4.99 -13.58 43.91
C GLY A 402 4.29 -12.97 42.73
N ARG A 403 3.03 -12.64 42.94
CA ARG A 403 2.13 -12.09 41.92
C ARG A 403 2.63 -10.74 41.36
N GLU A 404 3.12 -9.86 42.22
CA GLU A 404 3.67 -8.54 41.84
C GLU A 404 4.93 -8.67 40.98
N ASN A 405 5.85 -9.59 41.36
CA ASN A 405 7.08 -9.86 40.62
C ASN A 405 6.74 -10.37 39.21
N PHE A 406 5.78 -11.29 39.09
CA PHE A 406 5.37 -11.81 37.82
C PHE A 406 4.62 -10.77 36.95
N LEU A 407 3.79 -9.94 37.57
CA LEU A 407 3.14 -8.83 36.89
C LEU A 407 4.15 -7.83 36.30
N SER A 408 5.17 -7.49 37.07
CA SER A 408 6.29 -6.63 36.63
C SER A 408 7.04 -7.28 35.45
N LEU A 409 7.32 -8.58 35.51
CA LEU A 409 7.97 -9.32 34.43
C LEU A 409 7.16 -9.27 33.13
N VAL A 410 5.87 -9.62 33.16
CA VAL A 410 5.05 -9.67 31.95
C VAL A 410 4.86 -8.27 31.33
N ARG A 411 4.77 -7.23 32.15
CA ARG A 411 4.80 -5.84 31.66
C ARG A 411 6.13 -5.50 31.00
N GLY A 412 7.24 -5.92 31.60
CA GLY A 412 8.57 -5.78 31.01
C GLY A 412 8.75 -6.52 29.69
N LEU A 413 8.03 -7.64 29.48
CA LEU A 413 7.97 -8.36 28.21
C LEU A 413 7.09 -7.67 27.15
N GLY A 414 6.42 -6.55 27.48
CA GLY A 414 5.67 -5.73 26.55
C GLY A 414 4.17 -6.03 26.45
N PHE A 415 3.60 -6.78 27.37
CA PHE A 415 2.15 -7.02 27.43
C PHE A 415 1.41 -5.78 27.95
N ARG A 416 1.09 -4.85 27.06
CA ARG A 416 0.51 -3.54 27.39
C ARG A 416 -0.94 -3.59 27.87
N THR A 417 -1.63 -4.68 27.63
CA THR A 417 -3.03 -4.87 28.02
C THR A 417 -3.17 -5.40 29.45
N ILE A 418 -2.08 -5.83 30.08
CA ILE A 418 -2.03 -6.24 31.49
C ILE A 418 -1.78 -4.99 32.35
N ASP A 419 -2.80 -4.18 32.53
CA ASP A 419 -2.73 -2.81 33.07
C ASP A 419 -3.26 -2.66 34.50
N ARG A 420 -3.87 -3.72 35.10
CA ARG A 420 -4.46 -3.67 36.44
C ARG A 420 -3.51 -4.24 37.52
N SER A 421 -3.84 -4.03 38.80
CA SER A 421 -3.02 -4.50 39.93
C SER A 421 -2.90 -6.03 39.99
N ALA A 422 -1.90 -6.53 40.68
CA ALA A 422 -1.70 -7.97 40.89
C ALA A 422 -2.86 -8.61 41.66
N ASP A 423 -3.45 -7.87 42.60
CA ASP A 423 -4.61 -8.36 43.36
C ASP A 423 -5.86 -8.50 42.46
N HIS A 424 -6.02 -7.65 41.42
CA HIS A 424 -7.10 -7.81 40.46
C HIS A 424 -7.02 -9.13 39.69
N TYR A 425 -5.82 -9.50 39.23
CA TYR A 425 -5.63 -10.74 38.50
C TYR A 425 -5.52 -11.97 39.41
N GLY A 426 -5.00 -11.80 40.61
CA GLY A 426 -4.78 -12.88 41.54
C GLY A 426 -3.90 -13.99 40.97
N LEU A 427 -4.08 -15.21 41.47
CA LEU A 427 -3.39 -16.39 40.96
C LEU A 427 -3.93 -16.86 39.58
N SER A 428 -5.11 -16.36 39.15
CA SER A 428 -5.66 -16.67 37.84
C SER A 428 -4.84 -16.05 36.69
N LEU A 429 -3.95 -15.10 36.96
CA LEU A 429 -3.06 -14.48 35.97
C LEU A 429 -2.32 -15.52 35.11
N ILE A 430 -1.87 -16.65 35.71
CA ILE A 430 -1.12 -17.68 35.00
C ILE A 430 -2.02 -18.67 34.22
N LEU A 431 -3.32 -18.61 34.43
CA LEU A 431 -4.30 -19.52 33.82
C LEU A 431 -5.23 -18.82 32.81
N GLY A 432 -4.94 -17.54 32.48
CA GLY A 432 -5.74 -16.79 31.52
C GLY A 432 -6.64 -15.71 32.13
N GLY A 433 -6.43 -15.37 33.42
CA GLY A 433 -7.11 -14.25 34.07
C GLY A 433 -6.74 -12.87 33.52
N ALA A 434 -5.73 -12.80 32.65
CA ALA A 434 -5.37 -11.58 31.92
C ALA A 434 -5.70 -11.71 30.43
N GLU A 435 -6.07 -10.59 29.84
CA GLU A 435 -6.26 -10.50 28.39
C GLU A 435 -5.05 -9.86 27.73
N ILE A 436 -4.58 -10.48 26.64
CA ILE A 436 -3.44 -10.04 25.82
C ILE A 436 -3.82 -9.97 24.35
N THR A 437 -3.02 -9.25 23.56
CA THR A 437 -3.16 -9.23 22.10
C THR A 437 -2.26 -10.26 21.45
N LEU A 438 -2.63 -10.78 20.28
CA LEU A 438 -1.75 -11.63 19.48
C LEU A 438 -0.46 -10.91 19.10
N TRP A 439 -0.54 -9.61 18.86
CA TRP A 439 0.61 -8.76 18.57
C TRP A 439 1.63 -8.76 19.71
N ASP A 440 1.21 -8.45 20.94
CA ASP A 440 2.10 -8.38 22.10
C ASP A 440 2.66 -9.77 22.42
N LEU A 441 1.85 -10.82 22.29
CA LEU A 441 2.30 -12.21 22.47
C LEU A 441 3.41 -12.59 21.48
N THR A 442 3.18 -12.34 20.18
CA THR A 442 4.18 -12.66 19.14
C THR A 442 5.48 -11.88 19.37
N ALA A 443 5.38 -10.60 19.75
CA ALA A 443 6.53 -9.75 20.05
C ALA A 443 7.32 -10.27 21.26
N ALA A 444 6.66 -10.67 22.34
CA ALA A 444 7.31 -11.22 23.52
C ALA A 444 8.08 -12.52 23.19
N TYR A 445 7.47 -13.44 22.45
CA TYR A 445 8.13 -14.68 22.04
C TYR A 445 9.27 -14.44 21.04
N MET A 446 9.13 -13.47 20.13
CA MET A 446 10.22 -13.04 19.25
C MET A 446 11.43 -12.55 20.05
N LEU A 447 11.22 -11.71 21.07
CA LEU A 447 12.30 -11.23 21.94
C LEU A 447 12.97 -12.36 22.73
N MET A 448 12.18 -13.31 23.24
CA MET A 448 12.72 -14.51 23.90
C MET A 448 13.60 -15.32 22.95
N ALA A 449 13.13 -15.58 21.73
CA ALA A 449 13.88 -16.31 20.72
C ALA A 449 15.16 -15.57 20.29
N ALA A 450 15.11 -14.24 20.16
CA ALA A 450 16.27 -13.41 19.84
C ALA A 450 17.35 -13.52 20.92
N LYS A 451 16.98 -13.43 22.21
CA LYS A 451 17.91 -13.60 23.32
C LYS A 451 18.54 -14.99 23.36
N LEU A 452 17.75 -16.05 23.15
CA LEU A 452 18.27 -17.43 23.11
C LEU A 452 19.20 -17.66 21.93
N GLY A 453 18.96 -16.99 20.80
CA GLY A 453 19.80 -17.05 19.60
C GLY A 453 21.06 -16.19 19.64
N GLY A 454 21.36 -15.54 20.75
CA GLY A 454 22.54 -14.66 20.91
C GLY A 454 22.48 -13.37 20.09
N ALA A 455 21.32 -13.04 19.56
CA ALA A 455 21.12 -11.74 18.92
C ALA A 455 21.11 -10.68 20.02
N GLU A 456 21.94 -9.64 19.89
CA GLU A 456 21.76 -8.43 20.67
C GLU A 456 20.36 -7.91 20.37
N ALA A 457 19.45 -8.16 21.28
CA ALA A 457 18.10 -7.63 21.20
C ALA A 457 18.22 -6.11 21.36
N ASN A 458 18.38 -5.40 20.25
CA ASN A 458 18.08 -3.98 20.24
C ASN A 458 16.64 -3.87 20.74
N HIS A 459 16.45 -3.27 21.91
CA HIS A 459 15.19 -3.11 22.64
C HIS A 459 14.13 -2.28 21.89
N GLN A 460 14.19 -2.24 20.57
CA GLN A 460 13.16 -1.68 19.74
C GLN A 460 12.13 -2.78 19.47
N PHE A 461 10.99 -2.70 20.17
CA PHE A 461 9.75 -3.40 19.84
C PHE A 461 9.56 -3.54 18.33
N PRO A 462 8.82 -4.57 17.86
CA PRO A 462 8.62 -4.81 16.44
C PRO A 462 8.34 -3.49 15.74
N ARG A 463 9.15 -3.19 14.72
CA ARG A 463 9.06 -1.91 14.02
C ARG A 463 7.64 -1.81 13.50
N PRO A 464 6.86 -0.80 13.94
CA PRO A 464 5.51 -0.66 13.46
C PRO A 464 5.56 -0.62 11.93
N LEU A 465 4.59 -1.27 11.28
CA LEU A 465 4.33 -1.11 9.85
C LEU A 465 4.24 0.40 9.61
N ARG A 466 5.34 1.03 9.22
CA ARG A 466 5.37 2.48 9.01
C ARG A 466 4.59 2.74 7.74
N PRO A 467 3.60 3.65 7.76
CA PRO A 467 3.13 4.22 6.51
C PRO A 467 4.40 4.72 5.81
N ALA A 468 4.63 4.25 4.59
CA ALA A 468 5.60 4.91 3.76
C ALA A 468 5.07 6.34 3.62
N THR A 469 5.69 7.25 4.31
CA THR A 469 5.80 8.56 3.75
C THR A 469 6.52 8.30 2.42
N PHE A 470 5.77 8.13 1.32
CA PHE A 470 6.30 8.58 0.05
C PHE A 470 6.89 9.92 0.42
N PRO A 471 8.18 10.16 0.11
CA PRO A 471 8.64 11.51 0.24
C PRO A 471 7.55 12.30 -0.45
N SER A 472 6.83 13.07 0.32
CA SER A 472 6.21 14.30 -0.12
C SER A 472 7.36 15.29 -0.40
N ARG A 473 8.40 14.78 -1.00
CA ARG A 473 9.10 15.47 -2.07
C ARG A 473 8.07 15.45 -3.21
N GLY A 474 6.91 15.95 -2.83
CA GLY A 474 6.27 16.93 -3.55
C GLY A 474 7.43 17.65 -4.14
N VAL A 475 7.49 17.66 -5.41
CA VAL A 475 8.19 18.67 -6.16
C VAL A 475 7.90 19.95 -5.39
N ARG A 476 8.70 20.19 -4.32
CA ARG A 476 8.88 21.52 -3.81
C ARG A 476 9.43 22.21 -5.03
N CYS A 477 8.57 22.97 -5.69
CA CYS A 477 9.03 24.01 -6.54
C CYS A 477 9.87 24.90 -5.63
N GLY A 478 11.19 24.61 -5.51
CA GLY A 478 12.16 25.59 -5.10
C GLY A 478 12.22 26.66 -6.17
#